data_3d7ca3baceb852c7e58d9eb983e616e5
#
_entry.id   3d7ca3baceb852c7e58d9eb983e616e5
#
_cell.length_a   1.000
_cell.length_b   1.000
_cell.length_c   1.000
_cell.angle_alpha   90.00
_cell.angle_beta   90.00
_cell.angle_gamma   90.00
#
_symmetry.space_group_name_H-M   'P 1'
#
loop_
_entity.id
_entity.type
_entity.pdbx_description
1 polymer ?
#
loop_
_entity_poly.entity_id
_entity_poly.type
_entity_poly.pdbx_seq_one_letter_code
_entity_poly.pdbx_strand_id
1 'polypeptide(L)' 'MTLPIPRPGKIVCVGLNYKDHAEEQGVELPAAPLLFAKFTTSLIGPGEPIVIPSLVTKCDYEAELGVVIGTTVR' A
#
# COMPACT_ATOMS: atom_id res chain seq x y z
N MET A 1 -10.70 -3.40 17.08
CA MET A 1 -11.27 -2.89 15.81
C MET A 1 -10.95 -3.84 14.67
N THR A 2 -11.89 -3.98 13.76
CA THR A 2 -11.74 -4.85 12.61
C THR A 2 -11.40 -4.02 11.36
N LEU A 3 -10.89 -4.67 10.35
CA LEU A 3 -10.71 -4.05 9.05
C LEU A 3 -12.08 -3.69 8.45
N PRO A 4 -12.16 -2.62 7.65
CA PRO A 4 -13.42 -2.22 6.98
C PRO A 4 -13.92 -3.28 5.99
N ILE A 5 -13.02 -4.17 5.56
CA ILE A 5 -13.35 -5.31 4.71
C ILE A 5 -12.70 -6.55 5.31
N PRO A 6 -13.38 -7.72 5.29
CA PRO A 6 -12.82 -8.91 5.94
C PRO A 6 -11.61 -9.48 5.22
N ARG A 7 -11.65 -9.64 3.90
CA ARG A 7 -10.54 -10.16 3.10
C ARG A 7 -10.65 -9.72 1.66
N PRO A 8 -9.78 -8.82 1.20
CA PRO A 8 -9.74 -8.50 -0.23
C PRO A 8 -9.11 -9.65 -1.01
N GLY A 9 -9.55 -9.84 -2.24
CA GLY A 9 -8.92 -10.82 -3.13
C GLY A 9 -7.59 -10.34 -3.67
N LYS A 10 -7.45 -9.03 -3.84
CA LYS A 10 -6.23 -8.41 -4.38
C LYS A 10 -5.98 -7.07 -3.72
N ILE A 11 -4.71 -6.74 -3.59
CA ILE A 11 -4.27 -5.41 -3.19
C ILE A 11 -3.37 -4.89 -4.31
N VAL A 12 -3.86 -3.86 -5.01
CA VAL A 12 -3.11 -3.25 -6.11
C VAL A 12 -2.66 -1.86 -5.68
N CYS A 13 -1.38 -1.60 -5.83
CA CYS A 13 -0.77 -0.34 -5.44
C CYS A 13 -0.31 0.44 -6.67
N VAL A 14 -0.27 1.76 -6.52
CA VAL A 14 0.22 2.66 -7.56
C VAL A 14 1.52 3.26 -7.06
N GLY A 15 2.62 2.97 -7.76
CA GLY A 15 3.94 3.48 -7.40
C GLY A 15 4.12 4.93 -7.83
N LEU A 16 4.85 5.70 -7.00
CA LEU A 16 5.15 7.13 -7.25
C LEU A 16 3.89 7.94 -7.54
N ASN A 17 2.81 7.64 -6.84
CA ASN A 17 1.52 8.25 -7.06
C ASN A 17 1.38 9.64 -6.44
N TYR A 18 2.27 9.98 -5.53
CA TYR A 18 2.26 11.27 -4.84
C TYR A 18 3.39 12.14 -5.35
N LYS A 19 3.05 13.35 -5.78
CA LYS A 19 4.01 14.29 -6.34
C LYS A 19 5.18 14.57 -5.39
N ASP A 20 4.89 14.76 -4.10
CA ASP A 20 5.91 15.02 -3.11
C ASP A 20 6.91 13.87 -2.99
N HIS A 21 6.41 12.63 -3.05
CA HIS A 21 7.27 11.45 -2.98
C HIS A 21 8.19 11.35 -4.19
N ALA A 22 7.66 11.65 -5.39
CA ALA A 22 8.48 11.66 -6.61
C ALA A 22 9.56 12.75 -6.54
N GLU A 23 9.22 13.92 -6.00
CA GLU A 23 10.17 15.01 -5.83
C GLU A 23 11.28 14.66 -4.83
N GLU A 24 10.96 14.00 -3.73
CA GLU A 24 11.94 13.55 -2.74
C GLU A 24 12.96 12.58 -3.35
N GLN A 25 12.52 11.73 -4.26
CA GLN A 25 13.39 10.77 -4.92
C GLN A 25 14.10 11.35 -6.14
N GLY A 26 13.79 12.59 -6.53
CA GLY A 26 14.38 13.22 -7.69
C GLY A 26 13.97 12.59 -9.02
N VAL A 27 12.79 11.96 -9.06
CA VAL A 27 12.25 11.34 -10.26
C VAL A 27 11.01 12.08 -10.74
N GLU A 28 10.75 12.00 -12.03
CA GLU A 28 9.54 12.57 -12.61
C GLU A 28 8.34 11.66 -12.34
N LEU A 29 7.15 12.27 -12.28
CA LEU A 29 5.91 11.49 -12.21
C LEU A 29 5.76 10.67 -13.50
N PRO A 30 5.41 9.39 -13.41
CA PRO A 30 5.22 8.58 -14.60
C PRO A 30 4.02 9.04 -15.42
N ALA A 31 4.12 8.89 -16.74
CA ALA A 31 3.03 9.22 -17.65
C ALA A 31 1.86 8.24 -17.53
N ALA A 32 2.12 7.02 -17.08
CA ALA A 32 1.11 6.00 -16.80
C ALA A 32 1.35 5.43 -15.40
N PRO A 33 0.31 4.94 -14.70
CA PRO A 33 0.49 4.37 -13.37
C PRO A 33 1.44 3.19 -13.36
N LEU A 34 2.34 3.18 -12.36
CA LEU A 34 3.16 2.02 -12.08
C LEU A 34 2.39 1.15 -11.09
N LEU A 35 1.94 -0.02 -11.53
CA LEU A 35 1.14 -0.89 -10.71
C LEU A 35 1.99 -2.02 -10.13
N PHE A 36 1.76 -2.31 -8.86
CA PHE A 36 2.35 -3.46 -8.20
C PHE A 36 1.35 -4.02 -7.18
N ALA A 37 1.60 -5.21 -6.70
CA ALA A 37 0.69 -5.88 -5.80
C ALA A 37 1.36 -6.18 -4.46
N LYS A 38 0.53 -6.28 -3.42
CA LYS A 38 0.94 -6.81 -2.11
C LYS A 38 0.11 -8.05 -1.83
N PHE A 39 0.69 -8.99 -1.09
CA PHE A 39 -0.06 -10.16 -0.67
C PHE A 39 -1.11 -9.76 0.37
N THR A 40 -2.28 -10.37 0.28
CA THR A 40 -3.38 -10.08 1.19
C THR A 40 -3.04 -10.43 2.65
N THR A 41 -2.09 -11.33 2.84
CA THR A 41 -1.58 -11.70 4.17
C THR A 41 -0.79 -10.58 4.85
N SER A 42 -0.45 -9.51 4.13
CA SER A 42 0.24 -8.36 4.71
C SER A 42 -0.69 -7.41 5.47
N LEU A 43 -2.00 -7.62 5.38
CA LEU A 43 -2.97 -6.78 6.08
C LEU A 43 -3.02 -7.06 7.57
N ILE A 44 -3.07 -6.00 8.35
CA ILE A 44 -3.33 -6.07 9.79
C ILE A 44 -4.47 -5.11 10.13
N GLY A 45 -5.12 -5.37 11.24
CA GLY A 45 -6.20 -4.51 11.71
C GLY A 45 -5.68 -3.31 12.50
N PRO A 46 -6.54 -2.31 12.74
CA PRO A 46 -6.19 -1.17 13.57
C PRO A 46 -5.78 -1.63 14.98
N GLY A 47 -4.71 -1.06 15.49
CA GLY A 47 -4.20 -1.38 16.82
C GLY A 47 -3.35 -2.65 16.88
N GLU A 48 -3.25 -3.41 15.80
CA GLU A 48 -2.38 -4.57 15.77
C GLU A 48 -0.92 -4.16 15.53
N PRO A 49 0.05 -4.87 16.12
CA PRO A 49 1.46 -4.51 15.95
C PRO A 49 1.98 -4.84 14.56
N ILE A 50 2.85 -3.98 14.07
CA ILE A 50 3.64 -4.26 12.87
C ILE A 50 4.89 -5.03 13.32
N VAL A 51 4.98 -6.29 12.91
CA VAL A 51 6.13 -7.12 13.27
C VAL A 51 7.25 -6.91 12.27
N ILE A 52 8.39 -6.41 12.75
CA ILE A 52 9.55 -6.13 11.91
C ILE A 52 10.56 -7.26 12.09
N PRO A 53 10.79 -8.08 11.05
CA PRO A 53 11.77 -9.16 11.14
C PRO A 53 13.20 -8.62 11.35
N SER A 54 14.03 -9.43 11.97
CA SER A 54 15.42 -9.04 12.26
C SER A 54 16.25 -8.73 11.00
N LEU A 55 15.85 -9.26 9.86
CA LEU A 55 16.51 -8.99 8.58
C LEU A 55 16.24 -7.59 8.04
N VAL A 56 15.18 -6.94 8.52
CA VAL A 56 14.80 -5.60 8.07
C VAL A 56 15.55 -4.59 8.91
N THR A 57 16.40 -3.79 8.28
CA THR A 57 17.21 -2.79 8.96
C THR A 57 16.65 -1.38 8.82
N LYS A 58 15.84 -1.14 7.79
CA LYS A 58 15.22 0.16 7.55
C LYS A 58 13.74 -0.07 7.26
N CYS A 59 12.90 0.22 8.24
CA CYS A 59 11.47 0.14 8.10
C CYS A 59 10.89 1.55 8.21
N ASP A 60 10.04 1.91 7.28
CA ASP A 60 9.42 3.22 7.29
C ASP A 60 7.92 3.07 7.01
N TYR A 61 7.17 4.08 7.39
CA TYR A 61 5.73 4.10 7.15
C TYR A 61 5.39 5.00 5.97
N GLU A 62 4.25 4.72 5.36
CA GLU A 62 3.70 5.58 4.32
C GLU A 62 2.21 5.73 4.58
N ALA A 63 1.78 6.98 4.76
CA ALA A 63 0.37 7.29 4.89
C ALA A 63 -0.20 7.49 3.49
N GLU A 64 -1.17 6.67 3.12
CA GLU A 64 -1.71 6.67 1.77
C GLU A 64 -3.23 6.58 1.77
N LEU A 65 -3.82 7.04 0.67
CA LEU A 65 -5.26 6.89 0.44
C LEU A 65 -5.53 5.47 -0.06
N GLY A 66 -6.37 4.75 0.67
CA GLY A 66 -6.85 3.45 0.24
C GLY A 66 -8.25 3.56 -0.36
N VAL A 67 -8.48 2.83 -1.42
CA VAL A 67 -9.78 2.76 -2.09
C VAL A 67 -10.23 1.31 -2.13
N VAL A 68 -11.47 1.07 -1.70
CA VAL A 68 -12.07 -0.26 -1.74
C VAL A 68 -13.08 -0.31 -2.87
N ILE A 69 -12.92 -1.26 -3.77
CA ILE A 69 -13.85 -1.44 -4.89
C ILE A 69 -15.12 -2.10 -4.35
N GLY A 70 -16.24 -1.40 -4.47
CA GLY A 70 -17.51 -1.83 -3.90
C GLY A 70 -18.24 -2.90 -4.69
N THR A 71 -17.99 -3.00 -5.99
CA THR A 71 -18.59 -4.02 -6.85
C THR A 71 -17.48 -4.80 -7.52
N THR A 72 -17.61 -6.13 -7.49
CA THR A 72 -16.61 -7.00 -8.12
C THR A 72 -16.49 -6.69 -9.62
N VAL A 73 -15.26 -6.48 -10.07
CA VAL A 73 -14.94 -6.22 -11.47
C VAL A 73 -13.86 -7.20 -11.93
N ARG A 74 -13.76 -7.39 -13.21
CA ARG A 74 -12.78 -8.29 -13.81
C ARG A 74 -11.94 -7.57 -14.85
#